data_0dc05d93a227f9c4fd810dac7c823642
#
_entry.id   0dc05d93a227f9c4fd810dac7c823642
#
_cell.length_a   1.000
_cell.length_b   1.000
_cell.length_c   1.000
_cell.angle_alpha   90.00
_cell.angle_beta   90.00
_cell.angle_gamma   90.00
#
_symmetry.space_group_name_H-M   'P 1'
#
loop_
_entity.id
_entity.type
_entity.pdbx_description
1 polymer ?
#
loop_
_entity_poly.entity_id
_entity_poly.type
_entity_poly.pdbx_seq_one_letter_code
_entity_poly.pdbx_strand_id
1 'polypeptide(L)'
;MPLQITHQRPVVVIYKDKLLPGSQTFVRAQAEALRDFVPVYAGAQLVPGGLSLPEGRSTIANDGGLLGPLRQFAFYRWGYSPKLMRDLEQVKPALLHCHFGPDGVSAMRLAKKLAVPFLITFHGYDATITPEFAPDWRHRAFLKQRDILARTGAKFLAVSKYIKSRLVDQGFPEDKVVVHYIGIDTDFFRADPSVNREPIVLFVGRLVEKKGCEHVIRAMAQVQAARPEVRLVVIGEGPLRPSLERLARENAPNTTFLGAKSPNDVRQWMNRASVFCVPSKTAKNGDQEGFGLVFTEAQAMGLPVVSFASAGVPEAVNDGVTGFLVPECDEAGLARNITMLTSDPQIWQRCSAAGISRVRSQFNLQKQTGLLEEIYASITGTALGGANGSPKTARETEDSPVALV
;
A
#
# COMPACT_ATOMS: atom_id res chain seq x y z
N MET A 1 23.89 14.33 5.96
CA MET A 1 23.68 15.78 6.20
C MET A 1 22.83 15.94 7.44
N PRO A 2 22.94 17.05 8.21
CA PRO A 2 22.00 17.34 9.29
C PRO A 2 20.60 17.60 8.74
N LEU A 3 19.56 17.34 9.56
CA LEU A 3 18.20 17.67 9.20
C LEU A 3 18.04 19.19 9.07
N GLN A 4 17.46 19.65 7.96
CA GLN A 4 17.23 21.07 7.69
C GLN A 4 15.73 21.35 7.71
N ILE A 5 15.20 21.69 8.88
CA ILE A 5 13.77 21.99 9.06
C ILE A 5 13.64 23.36 9.69
N THR A 6 13.14 24.30 8.90
CA THR A 6 12.79 25.65 9.34
C THR A 6 11.27 25.83 9.19
N HIS A 7 10.48 25.24 10.11
CA HIS A 7 9.03 25.36 10.01
C HIS A 7 8.36 25.64 11.35
N GLN A 8 7.31 26.46 11.32
CA GLN A 8 6.40 26.70 12.46
C GLN A 8 5.44 25.51 12.72
N ARG A 9 5.34 24.58 11.75
CA ARG A 9 4.45 23.41 11.86
C ARG A 9 5.12 22.27 12.64
N PRO A 10 4.33 21.49 13.42
CA PRO A 10 4.83 20.34 14.16
C PRO A 10 5.42 19.28 13.24
N VAL A 11 6.46 18.60 13.72
CA VAL A 11 7.16 17.56 12.97
C VAL A 11 6.56 16.20 13.31
N VAL A 12 6.28 15.39 12.29
CA VAL A 12 5.98 13.97 12.42
C VAL A 12 7.13 13.12 11.88
N VAL A 13 7.62 12.18 12.69
CA VAL A 13 8.62 11.22 12.23
C VAL A 13 7.92 10.04 11.54
N ILE A 14 8.14 9.87 10.25
CA ILE A 14 7.69 8.70 9.47
C ILE A 14 8.77 7.62 9.60
N TYR A 15 8.46 6.57 10.35
CA TYR A 15 9.45 5.56 10.72
C TYR A 15 9.28 4.26 9.92
N LYS A 16 10.40 3.79 9.38
CA LYS A 16 10.54 2.47 8.74
C LYS A 16 11.93 1.91 8.99
N ASP A 17 12.06 0.66 9.43
CA ASP A 17 13.37 0.00 9.62
C ASP A 17 14.19 0.01 8.32
N LYS A 18 13.59 -0.46 7.22
CA LYS A 18 14.10 -0.31 5.85
C LYS A 18 13.40 0.88 5.21
N LEU A 19 14.12 1.98 5.05
CA LEU A 19 13.52 3.24 4.67
C LEU A 19 13.11 3.23 3.20
N LEU A 20 11.81 3.20 2.99
CA LEU A 20 11.03 3.29 1.75
C LEU A 20 11.56 2.47 0.56
N PRO A 21 11.40 1.13 0.56
CA PRO A 21 11.52 0.34 -0.64
C PRO A 21 10.61 0.87 -1.76
N GLY A 22 10.97 0.66 -3.03
CA GLY A 22 10.21 1.14 -4.18
C GLY A 22 8.72 0.78 -4.19
N SER A 23 8.35 -0.35 -3.57
CA SER A 23 6.95 -0.77 -3.43
C SER A 23 6.14 0.00 -2.37
N GLN A 24 6.74 0.96 -1.65
CA GLN A 24 6.09 1.72 -0.58
C GLN A 24 5.85 3.19 -0.97
N THR A 25 5.56 3.44 -2.23
CA THR A 25 5.23 4.77 -2.78
C THR A 25 4.10 5.45 -2.02
N PHE A 26 3.12 4.67 -1.56
CA PHE A 26 1.97 5.18 -0.80
C PHE A 26 2.36 5.81 0.56
N VAL A 27 3.41 5.30 1.23
CA VAL A 27 3.91 5.90 2.49
C VAL A 27 4.49 7.28 2.21
N ARG A 28 5.31 7.41 1.14
CA ARG A 28 5.86 8.68 0.72
C ARG A 28 4.75 9.65 0.26
N ALA A 29 3.83 9.18 -0.59
CA ALA A 29 2.74 10.00 -1.08
C ALA A 29 1.87 10.58 0.06
N GLN A 30 1.51 9.74 1.05
CA GLN A 30 0.77 10.18 2.22
C GLN A 30 1.56 11.19 3.05
N ALA A 31 2.85 10.94 3.29
CA ALA A 31 3.69 11.85 4.07
C ALA A 31 3.88 13.21 3.38
N GLU A 32 4.15 13.23 2.06
CA GLU A 32 4.32 14.48 1.32
C GLU A 32 3.01 15.24 1.09
N ALA A 33 1.85 14.61 1.26
CA ALA A 33 0.54 15.26 1.19
C ALA A 33 0.11 15.94 2.51
N LEU A 34 0.87 15.81 3.61
CA LEU A 34 0.61 16.48 4.88
C LEU A 34 0.67 18.00 4.73
N ARG A 35 -0.29 18.71 5.33
CA ARG A 35 -0.43 20.17 5.25
C ARG A 35 -0.09 20.85 6.57
N ASP A 36 -0.56 20.29 7.68
CA ASP A 36 -0.40 20.85 9.02
C ASP A 36 0.80 20.26 9.78
N PHE A 37 1.37 19.16 9.28
CA PHE A 37 2.58 18.54 9.83
C PHE A 37 3.70 18.50 8.80
N VAL A 38 4.94 18.47 9.30
CA VAL A 38 6.15 18.33 8.45
C VAL A 38 6.70 16.91 8.62
N PRO A 39 6.75 16.09 7.56
CA PRO A 39 7.31 14.75 7.65
C PRO A 39 8.83 14.76 7.68
N VAL A 40 9.40 13.96 8.59
CA VAL A 40 10.81 13.61 8.66
C VAL A 40 10.93 12.10 8.60
N TYR A 41 11.74 11.59 7.70
CA TYR A 41 11.89 10.16 7.51
C TYR A 41 13.01 9.61 8.38
N ALA A 42 12.72 8.58 9.16
CA ALA A 42 13.69 7.93 10.03
C ALA A 42 13.68 6.41 9.86
N GLY A 43 14.87 5.79 9.95
CA GLY A 43 14.96 4.35 9.80
C GLY A 43 16.27 3.76 10.28
N ALA A 44 16.37 2.41 10.22
CA ALA A 44 17.60 1.74 10.55
C ALA A 44 18.61 1.80 9.39
N GLN A 45 18.13 1.69 8.15
CA GLN A 45 18.97 1.71 6.93
C GLN A 45 18.20 2.18 5.71
N LEU A 46 18.93 2.72 4.72
CA LEU A 46 18.40 2.94 3.37
C LEU A 46 18.32 1.61 2.61
N VAL A 47 17.39 1.56 1.66
CA VAL A 47 17.25 0.43 0.73
C VAL A 47 17.94 0.83 -0.58
N PRO A 48 18.91 0.04 -1.09
CA PRO A 48 19.47 0.26 -2.41
C PRO A 48 18.35 0.25 -3.48
N GLY A 49 18.30 1.27 -4.33
CA GLY A 49 17.23 1.42 -5.31
C GLY A 49 15.84 1.75 -4.70
N GLY A 50 15.79 2.18 -3.45
CA GLY A 50 14.57 2.66 -2.80
C GLY A 50 14.09 4.02 -3.35
N LEU A 51 12.97 4.49 -2.82
CA LEU A 51 12.41 5.79 -3.20
C LEU A 51 13.36 6.93 -2.82
N SER A 52 13.51 7.93 -3.69
CA SER A 52 14.19 9.17 -3.36
C SER A 52 13.43 9.89 -2.24
N LEU A 53 14.16 10.47 -1.29
CA LEU A 53 13.58 11.23 -0.18
C LEU A 53 13.96 12.70 -0.34
N PRO A 54 13.13 13.63 0.12
CA PRO A 54 13.46 15.05 0.10
C PRO A 54 14.75 15.32 0.85
N GLU A 55 15.59 16.16 0.27
CA GLU A 55 16.89 16.52 0.84
C GLU A 55 16.73 17.16 2.23
N GLY A 56 17.61 16.82 3.16
CA GLY A 56 17.57 17.35 4.53
C GLY A 56 16.40 16.88 5.39
N ARG A 57 15.55 15.95 4.92
CA ARG A 57 14.39 15.43 5.68
C ARG A 57 14.47 13.94 6.03
N SER A 58 15.67 13.35 5.99
CA SER A 58 15.85 11.94 6.37
C SER A 58 17.05 11.70 7.26
N THR A 59 16.93 10.75 8.19
CA THR A 59 18.03 10.28 9.05
C THR A 59 17.96 8.78 9.28
N ILE A 60 19.11 8.12 9.36
CA ILE A 60 19.22 6.66 9.50
C ILE A 60 20.29 6.27 10.51
N ALA A 61 20.09 5.11 11.16
CA ALA A 61 21.07 4.59 12.12
C ALA A 61 22.33 4.07 11.42
N ASN A 62 22.18 3.40 10.27
CA ASN A 62 23.28 2.90 9.46
C ASN A 62 23.52 3.84 8.28
N ASP A 63 24.55 4.68 8.42
CA ASP A 63 24.95 5.70 7.43
C ASP A 63 25.94 5.18 6.36
N GLY A 64 26.15 3.85 6.28
CA GLY A 64 27.00 3.20 5.26
C GLY A 64 28.50 3.22 5.55
N GLY A 65 28.97 3.82 6.66
CA GLY A 65 30.38 3.77 7.06
C GLY A 65 30.78 2.41 7.65
N LEU A 66 32.08 2.20 7.88
CA LEU A 66 32.63 0.95 8.44
C LEU A 66 31.92 0.45 9.72
N LEU A 67 31.43 1.37 10.54
CA LEU A 67 30.66 1.06 11.75
C LEU A 67 29.14 1.03 11.53
N GLY A 68 28.67 1.21 10.30
CA GLY A 68 27.25 1.24 9.97
C GLY A 68 26.49 -0.02 10.42
N PRO A 69 26.96 -1.25 10.09
CA PRO A 69 26.32 -2.49 10.55
C PRO A 69 26.28 -2.62 12.08
N LEU A 70 27.34 -2.21 12.78
CA LEU A 70 27.40 -2.24 14.24
C LEU A 70 26.39 -1.24 14.86
N ARG A 71 26.28 -0.03 14.31
CA ARG A 71 25.28 0.96 14.73
C ARG A 71 23.85 0.45 14.50
N GLN A 72 23.61 -0.20 13.38
CA GLN A 72 22.32 -0.81 13.07
C GLN A 72 22.00 -1.95 14.05
N PHE A 73 22.94 -2.82 14.35
CA PHE A 73 22.78 -3.88 15.35
C PHE A 73 22.48 -3.29 16.73
N ALA A 74 23.25 -2.30 17.16
CA ALA A 74 23.03 -1.59 18.43
C ALA A 74 21.64 -0.94 18.47
N PHE A 75 21.19 -0.35 17.37
CA PHE A 75 19.87 0.22 17.25
C PHE A 75 18.77 -0.84 17.41
N TYR A 76 18.87 -1.97 16.74
CA TYR A 76 17.88 -3.05 16.89
C TYR A 76 17.90 -3.67 18.30
N ARG A 77 19.07 -3.81 18.90
CA ARG A 77 19.22 -4.46 20.23
C ARG A 77 18.77 -3.57 21.38
N TRP A 78 19.11 -2.29 21.33
CA TRP A 78 18.89 -1.32 22.43
C TRP A 78 17.97 -0.15 22.07
N GLY A 79 17.52 -0.03 20.83
CA GLY A 79 16.74 1.11 20.34
C GLY A 79 17.51 2.42 20.39
N TYR A 80 18.84 2.39 20.24
CA TYR A 80 19.71 3.54 20.37
C TYR A 80 20.72 3.67 19.24
N SER A 81 20.73 4.84 18.63
CA SER A 81 21.74 5.30 17.69
C SER A 81 22.06 6.75 18.01
N PRO A 82 23.31 7.10 18.42
CA PRO A 82 23.65 8.48 18.79
C PRO A 82 23.34 9.50 17.70
N LYS A 83 23.60 9.15 16.43
CA LYS A 83 23.29 10.00 15.29
C LYS A 83 21.78 10.22 15.15
N LEU A 84 21.03 9.14 15.09
CA LEU A 84 19.57 9.19 14.91
C LEU A 84 18.89 10.00 16.04
N MET A 85 19.33 9.78 17.29
CA MET A 85 18.83 10.52 18.46
C MET A 85 19.11 12.00 18.33
N ARG A 86 20.38 12.38 18.08
CA ARG A 86 20.77 13.80 17.93
C ARG A 86 19.98 14.50 16.83
N ASP A 87 19.86 13.87 15.66
CA ASP A 87 19.16 14.44 14.51
C ASP A 87 17.66 14.64 14.84
N LEU A 88 17.02 13.67 15.50
CA LEU A 88 15.60 13.75 15.84
C LEU A 88 15.33 14.72 17.02
N GLU A 89 16.21 14.78 18.02
CA GLU A 89 16.10 15.74 19.12
C GLU A 89 16.18 17.18 18.63
N GLN A 90 16.98 17.47 17.60
CA GLN A 90 17.08 18.79 16.99
C GLN A 90 15.76 19.27 16.38
N VAL A 91 14.99 18.37 15.77
CA VAL A 91 13.72 18.71 15.10
C VAL A 91 12.52 18.65 16.03
N LYS A 92 12.68 18.19 17.27
CA LYS A 92 11.65 18.14 18.33
C LYS A 92 10.33 17.58 17.81
N PRO A 93 10.27 16.29 17.39
CA PRO A 93 9.07 15.74 16.78
C PRO A 93 7.90 15.75 17.77
N ALA A 94 6.69 16.03 17.25
CA ALA A 94 5.47 15.99 18.03
C ALA A 94 4.97 14.53 18.20
N LEU A 95 5.23 13.66 17.21
CA LEU A 95 4.86 12.24 17.26
C LEU A 95 5.71 11.41 16.28
N LEU A 96 5.65 10.09 16.45
CA LEU A 96 6.28 9.12 15.57
C LEU A 96 5.18 8.25 14.93
N HIS A 97 5.12 8.22 13.60
CA HIS A 97 4.24 7.34 12.84
C HIS A 97 5.04 6.22 12.18
N CYS A 98 4.83 5.02 12.65
CA CYS A 98 5.46 3.80 12.13
C CYS A 98 4.54 3.10 11.12
N HIS A 99 5.10 2.56 10.06
CA HIS A 99 4.39 1.69 9.15
C HIS A 99 4.85 0.24 9.31
N PHE A 100 3.87 -0.67 9.41
CA PHE A 100 3.98 -2.11 9.66
C PHE A 100 4.34 -2.49 11.11
N GLY A 101 3.63 -3.49 11.64
CA GLY A 101 3.78 -4.00 13.00
C GLY A 101 5.21 -4.42 13.38
N PRO A 102 5.96 -5.17 12.53
CA PRO A 102 7.35 -5.55 12.83
C PRO A 102 8.31 -4.39 13.07
N ASP A 103 8.10 -3.26 12.40
CA ASP A 103 8.92 -2.05 12.61
C ASP A 103 8.51 -1.30 13.88
N GLY A 104 7.29 -1.58 14.38
CA GLY A 104 6.75 -0.98 15.60
C GLY A 104 7.55 -1.24 16.86
N VAL A 105 8.28 -2.36 16.93
CA VAL A 105 9.15 -2.67 18.08
C VAL A 105 10.29 -1.66 18.21
N SER A 106 10.94 -1.34 17.08
CA SER A 106 12.00 -0.33 17.04
C SER A 106 11.43 1.07 17.27
N ALA A 107 10.29 1.37 16.64
CA ALA A 107 9.57 2.63 16.79
C ALA A 107 9.17 2.91 18.25
N MET A 108 8.63 1.93 18.96
CA MET A 108 8.26 2.02 20.39
C MET A 108 9.45 2.41 21.25
N ARG A 109 10.60 1.79 21.04
CA ARG A 109 11.83 2.10 21.79
C ARG A 109 12.35 3.49 21.48
N LEU A 110 12.31 3.90 20.22
CA LEU A 110 12.71 5.22 19.79
C LEU A 110 11.77 6.29 20.36
N ALA A 111 10.46 6.11 20.24
CA ALA A 111 9.45 7.03 20.78
C ALA A 111 9.59 7.22 22.30
N LYS A 112 9.85 6.12 23.05
CA LYS A 112 10.11 6.18 24.49
C LYS A 112 11.33 7.06 24.81
N LYS A 113 12.42 6.96 24.02
CA LYS A 113 13.64 7.75 24.24
C LYS A 113 13.43 9.23 23.91
N LEU A 114 12.65 9.52 22.87
CA LEU A 114 12.29 10.87 22.47
C LEU A 114 11.17 11.48 23.34
N ALA A 115 10.56 10.68 24.24
CA ALA A 115 9.40 11.06 25.05
C ALA A 115 8.21 11.59 24.20
N VAL A 116 7.95 10.98 23.04
CA VAL A 116 6.86 11.34 22.13
C VAL A 116 5.85 10.19 22.00
N PRO A 117 4.57 10.48 21.75
CA PRO A 117 3.60 9.45 21.40
C PRO A 117 3.97 8.80 20.07
N PHE A 118 3.53 7.53 19.87
CA PHE A 118 3.69 6.87 18.58
C PHE A 118 2.41 6.14 18.17
N LEU A 119 2.22 6.03 16.88
CA LEU A 119 1.16 5.24 16.27
C LEU A 119 1.73 4.33 15.17
N ILE A 120 0.96 3.31 14.81
CA ILE A 120 1.37 2.32 13.80
C ILE A 120 0.24 2.13 12.80
N THR A 121 0.56 2.17 11.49
CA THR A 121 -0.35 1.70 10.45
C THR A 121 -0.02 0.25 10.08
N PHE A 122 -1.05 -0.62 10.14
CA PHE A 122 -1.01 -2.02 9.71
C PHE A 122 -1.57 -2.15 8.30
N HIS A 123 -0.82 -2.83 7.42
CA HIS A 123 -1.08 -2.84 5.98
C HIS A 123 -1.59 -4.19 5.42
N GLY A 124 -1.48 -5.27 6.15
CA GLY A 124 -1.91 -6.61 5.72
C GLY A 124 -1.05 -7.70 6.31
N TYR A 125 0.04 -8.09 5.65
CA TYR A 125 0.87 -9.22 6.07
C TYR A 125 1.31 -9.17 7.54
N ASP A 126 1.49 -7.99 8.07
CA ASP A 126 1.87 -7.70 9.44
C ASP A 126 0.75 -7.98 10.48
N ALA A 127 -0.49 -8.15 10.00
CA ALA A 127 -1.65 -8.53 10.81
C ALA A 127 -2.25 -9.88 10.42
N THR A 128 -1.84 -10.47 9.30
CA THR A 128 -2.50 -11.68 8.75
C THR A 128 -1.60 -12.91 8.72
N ILE A 129 -0.27 -12.77 8.55
CA ILE A 129 0.66 -13.92 8.56
C ILE A 129 0.57 -14.66 9.90
N THR A 130 0.42 -15.97 9.82
CA THR A 130 0.38 -16.80 11.02
C THR A 130 1.76 -16.91 11.66
N PRO A 131 1.84 -17.06 13.01
CA PRO A 131 3.13 -17.04 13.73
C PRO A 131 4.15 -18.07 13.24
N GLU A 132 3.68 -19.24 12.79
CA GLU A 132 4.52 -20.34 12.30
C GLU A 132 5.29 -19.95 11.02
N PHE A 133 4.74 -19.03 10.24
CA PHE A 133 5.31 -18.54 8.99
C PHE A 133 5.96 -17.16 9.11
N ALA A 134 6.28 -16.71 10.34
CA ALA A 134 6.96 -15.44 10.56
C ALA A 134 8.25 -15.34 9.70
N PRO A 135 8.30 -14.41 8.72
CA PRO A 135 9.28 -14.45 7.63
C PRO A 135 10.72 -14.15 8.10
N ASP A 136 10.85 -13.39 9.18
CA ASP A 136 12.15 -12.96 9.70
C ASP A 136 12.14 -12.74 11.22
N TRP A 137 13.32 -12.44 11.77
CA TRP A 137 13.49 -12.20 13.21
C TRP A 137 12.73 -10.98 13.72
N ARG A 138 12.46 -9.95 12.88
CA ARG A 138 11.72 -8.75 13.26
C ARG A 138 10.24 -9.09 13.45
N HIS A 139 9.70 -9.91 12.56
CA HIS A 139 8.33 -10.39 12.70
C HIS A 139 8.17 -11.23 13.97
N ARG A 140 9.12 -12.14 14.25
CA ARG A 140 9.14 -12.89 15.51
C ARG A 140 9.27 -11.99 16.74
N ALA A 141 10.09 -10.94 16.67
CA ALA A 141 10.22 -9.97 17.75
C ALA A 141 8.92 -9.17 17.98
N PHE A 142 8.23 -8.81 16.90
CA PHE A 142 6.90 -8.18 16.95
C PHE A 142 5.89 -9.08 17.64
N LEU A 143 5.76 -10.34 17.25
CA LEU A 143 4.85 -11.30 17.87
C LEU A 143 5.11 -11.45 19.38
N LYS A 144 6.39 -11.50 19.79
CA LYS A 144 6.78 -11.60 21.22
C LYS A 144 6.48 -10.32 22.03
N GLN A 145 6.50 -9.16 21.40
CA GLN A 145 6.34 -7.87 22.07
C GLN A 145 5.00 -7.20 21.76
N ARG A 146 4.13 -7.90 21.06
CA ARG A 146 2.83 -7.37 20.60
C ARG A 146 1.99 -6.80 21.76
N ASP A 147 1.91 -7.50 22.88
CA ASP A 147 1.12 -7.05 24.02
C ASP A 147 1.69 -5.77 24.67
N ILE A 148 3.02 -5.62 24.67
CA ILE A 148 3.65 -4.38 25.16
C ILE A 148 3.33 -3.25 24.19
N LEU A 149 3.44 -3.53 22.89
CA LEU A 149 3.15 -2.58 21.83
C LEU A 149 1.68 -2.10 21.91
N ALA A 150 0.74 -3.03 22.08
CA ALA A 150 -0.69 -2.75 22.19
C ALA A 150 -1.03 -1.85 23.38
N ARG A 151 -0.35 -2.03 24.51
CA ARG A 151 -0.52 -1.18 25.68
C ARG A 151 0.09 0.20 25.52
N THR A 152 1.26 0.31 24.89
CA THR A 152 2.08 1.53 24.86
C THR A 152 1.80 2.44 23.66
N GLY A 153 1.32 1.91 22.55
CA GLY A 153 0.95 2.71 21.38
C GLY A 153 -0.22 3.66 21.66
N ALA A 154 -0.16 4.86 21.13
CA ALA A 154 -1.23 5.85 21.25
C ALA A 154 -2.44 5.48 20.42
N LYS A 155 -2.24 5.10 19.15
CA LYS A 155 -3.27 4.61 18.22
C LYS A 155 -2.68 3.58 17.27
N PHE A 156 -3.56 2.73 16.71
CA PHE A 156 -3.25 1.72 15.70
C PHE A 156 -4.16 1.94 14.51
N LEU A 157 -3.57 2.24 13.35
CA LEU A 157 -4.33 2.48 12.14
C LEU A 157 -4.42 1.19 11.34
N ALA A 158 -5.64 0.76 11.07
CA ALA A 158 -5.95 -0.39 10.25
C ALA A 158 -6.37 0.09 8.86
N VAL A 159 -5.73 -0.38 7.79
CA VAL A 159 -6.06 0.05 6.42
C VAL A 159 -7.40 -0.44 5.91
N SER A 160 -8.12 -1.22 6.71
CA SER A 160 -9.48 -1.72 6.44
C SER A 160 -10.17 -2.16 7.73
N LYS A 161 -11.49 -2.33 7.70
CA LYS A 161 -12.26 -2.94 8.79
C LYS A 161 -11.81 -4.39 9.04
N TYR A 162 -11.46 -5.08 7.95
CA TYR A 162 -10.89 -6.42 8.03
C TYR A 162 -9.60 -6.43 8.87
N ILE A 163 -8.66 -5.53 8.59
CA ILE A 163 -7.42 -5.43 9.38
C ILE A 163 -7.73 -4.99 10.82
N LYS A 164 -8.71 -4.10 11.03
CA LYS A 164 -9.17 -3.75 12.41
C LYS A 164 -9.60 -5.00 13.16
N SER A 165 -10.47 -5.84 12.59
CA SER A 165 -10.91 -7.07 13.28
C SER A 165 -9.74 -7.99 13.61
N ARG A 166 -8.79 -8.18 12.67
CA ARG A 166 -7.60 -9.00 12.89
C ARG A 166 -6.73 -8.48 14.04
N LEU A 167 -6.59 -7.15 14.19
CA LEU A 167 -5.83 -6.56 15.29
C LEU A 167 -6.55 -6.75 16.65
N VAL A 168 -7.87 -6.55 16.68
CA VAL A 168 -8.67 -6.77 17.90
C VAL A 168 -8.61 -8.24 18.33
N ASP A 169 -8.76 -9.19 17.39
CA ASP A 169 -8.61 -10.63 17.63
C ASP A 169 -7.22 -10.99 18.17
N GLN A 170 -6.21 -10.18 17.86
CA GLN A 170 -4.82 -10.33 18.33
C GLN A 170 -4.53 -9.61 19.65
N GLY A 171 -5.54 -9.02 20.29
CA GLY A 171 -5.43 -8.38 21.61
C GLY A 171 -5.08 -6.90 21.59
N PHE A 172 -5.16 -6.22 20.44
CA PHE A 172 -5.06 -4.75 20.43
C PHE A 172 -6.35 -4.14 20.97
N PRO A 173 -6.26 -3.11 21.85
CA PRO A 173 -7.44 -2.46 22.42
C PRO A 173 -8.31 -1.82 21.33
N GLU A 174 -9.58 -2.19 21.26
CA GLU A 174 -10.49 -1.76 20.20
C GLU A 174 -10.65 -0.25 20.11
N ASP A 175 -10.66 0.44 21.26
CA ASP A 175 -10.73 1.91 21.38
C ASP A 175 -9.50 2.63 20.83
N LYS A 176 -8.38 1.91 20.71
CA LYS A 176 -7.14 2.41 20.08
C LYS A 176 -7.02 2.05 18.60
N VAL A 177 -7.80 1.08 18.10
CA VAL A 177 -7.73 0.65 16.67
C VAL A 177 -8.72 1.45 15.84
N VAL A 178 -8.19 2.29 14.95
CA VAL A 178 -8.94 3.16 14.06
C VAL A 178 -8.81 2.67 12.62
N VAL A 179 -9.92 2.55 11.90
CA VAL A 179 -9.88 2.30 10.45
C VAL A 179 -9.47 3.59 9.76
N HIS A 180 -8.37 3.54 9.02
CA HIS A 180 -7.88 4.64 8.23
C HIS A 180 -7.41 4.12 6.87
N TYR A 181 -8.20 4.40 5.82
CA TYR A 181 -7.86 3.98 4.47
C TYR A 181 -6.69 4.79 3.92
N ILE A 182 -5.86 4.14 3.11
CA ILE A 182 -4.81 4.85 2.38
C ILE A 182 -5.43 5.49 1.15
N GLY A 183 -5.17 6.78 0.96
CA GLY A 183 -5.59 7.50 -0.24
C GLY A 183 -4.66 7.27 -1.41
N ILE A 184 -5.20 7.45 -2.62
CA ILE A 184 -4.44 7.49 -3.87
C ILE A 184 -4.52 8.87 -4.52
N ASP A 185 -3.52 9.21 -5.30
CA ASP A 185 -3.51 10.43 -6.09
C ASP A 185 -4.47 10.29 -7.28
N THR A 186 -5.66 10.89 -7.17
CA THR A 186 -6.71 10.84 -8.19
C THR A 186 -6.48 11.79 -9.36
N ASP A 187 -5.46 12.64 -9.30
CA ASP A 187 -5.02 13.47 -10.43
C ASP A 187 -4.01 12.70 -11.27
N PHE A 188 -3.12 11.95 -10.62
CA PHE A 188 -2.23 11.03 -11.32
C PHE A 188 -2.99 9.84 -11.93
N PHE A 189 -3.84 9.15 -11.16
CA PHE A 189 -4.72 8.07 -11.64
C PHE A 189 -6.02 8.66 -12.19
N ARG A 190 -5.91 9.26 -13.38
CA ARG A 190 -7.05 9.84 -14.11
C ARG A 190 -7.06 9.29 -15.52
N ALA A 191 -8.22 8.73 -15.93
CA ALA A 191 -8.39 8.21 -17.27
C ALA A 191 -8.32 9.36 -18.30
N ASP A 192 -7.63 9.11 -19.40
CA ASP A 192 -7.64 9.94 -20.58
C ASP A 192 -8.77 9.46 -21.51
N PRO A 193 -9.83 10.24 -21.71
CA PRO A 193 -10.98 9.83 -22.51
C PRO A 193 -10.66 9.73 -24.01
N SER A 194 -9.53 10.27 -24.47
CA SER A 194 -9.09 10.17 -25.86
C SER A 194 -8.52 8.80 -26.23
N VAL A 195 -8.16 7.98 -25.22
CA VAL A 195 -7.61 6.63 -25.42
C VAL A 195 -8.74 5.62 -25.51
N ASN A 196 -8.85 4.95 -26.65
CA ASN A 196 -9.78 3.84 -26.83
C ASN A 196 -9.37 2.63 -25.98
N ARG A 197 -10.33 2.05 -25.27
CA ARG A 197 -10.09 0.81 -24.52
C ARG A 197 -10.05 -0.39 -25.46
N GLU A 198 -9.14 -1.28 -25.14
CA GLU A 198 -8.90 -2.54 -25.86
C GLU A 198 -9.52 -3.71 -25.06
N PRO A 199 -9.83 -4.85 -25.70
CA PRO A 199 -10.34 -6.03 -25.01
C PRO A 199 -9.22 -6.71 -24.20
N ILE A 200 -8.71 -5.98 -23.19
CA ILE A 200 -7.63 -6.41 -22.30
C ILE A 200 -8.18 -6.62 -20.91
N VAL A 201 -7.90 -7.79 -20.35
CA VAL A 201 -7.93 -8.06 -18.92
C VAL A 201 -6.54 -7.74 -18.37
N LEU A 202 -6.45 -6.81 -17.43
CA LEU A 202 -5.17 -6.36 -16.87
C LEU A 202 -5.00 -6.94 -15.45
N PHE A 203 -3.88 -7.60 -15.22
CA PHE A 203 -3.39 -7.98 -13.89
C PHE A 203 -2.18 -7.11 -13.55
N VAL A 204 -2.19 -6.49 -12.35
CA VAL A 204 -1.02 -5.76 -11.82
C VAL A 204 -0.77 -6.20 -10.38
N GLY A 205 0.40 -6.78 -10.13
CA GLY A 205 0.78 -7.18 -8.78
C GLY A 205 1.98 -8.12 -8.73
N ARG A 206 2.53 -8.29 -7.54
CA ARG A 206 3.60 -9.28 -7.33
C ARG A 206 3.13 -10.68 -7.71
N LEU A 207 3.96 -11.44 -8.37
CA LEU A 207 3.63 -12.82 -8.76
C LEU A 207 3.93 -13.79 -7.58
N VAL A 208 3.06 -13.67 -6.55
CA VAL A 208 3.07 -14.46 -5.32
C VAL A 208 1.69 -15.06 -5.08
N GLU A 209 1.62 -16.11 -4.27
CA GLU A 209 0.40 -16.90 -4.05
C GLU A 209 -0.84 -16.06 -3.75
N LYS A 210 -0.74 -15.10 -2.81
CA LYS A 210 -1.91 -14.31 -2.39
C LYS A 210 -2.54 -13.46 -3.49
N LYS A 211 -1.81 -13.15 -4.57
CA LYS A 211 -2.34 -12.33 -5.69
C LYS A 211 -3.14 -13.14 -6.70
N GLY A 212 -3.10 -14.49 -6.61
CA GLY A 212 -3.98 -15.37 -7.35
C GLY A 212 -3.85 -15.31 -8.87
N CYS A 213 -2.68 -14.96 -9.42
CA CYS A 213 -2.49 -14.84 -10.87
C CYS A 213 -2.81 -16.15 -11.61
N GLU A 214 -2.59 -17.29 -10.99
CA GLU A 214 -2.98 -18.60 -11.53
C GLU A 214 -4.49 -18.73 -11.82
N HIS A 215 -5.32 -18.09 -10.98
CA HIS A 215 -6.78 -18.16 -11.12
C HIS A 215 -7.30 -17.32 -12.29
N VAL A 216 -6.72 -16.10 -12.50
CA VAL A 216 -7.11 -15.33 -13.68
C VAL A 216 -6.66 -16.01 -14.97
N ILE A 217 -5.49 -16.66 -15.00
CA ILE A 217 -5.04 -17.43 -16.18
C ILE A 217 -6.01 -18.56 -16.49
N ARG A 218 -6.48 -19.35 -15.50
CA ARG A 218 -7.46 -20.41 -15.69
C ARG A 218 -8.85 -19.87 -16.10
N ALA A 219 -9.28 -18.76 -15.52
CA ALA A 219 -10.50 -18.09 -15.94
C ALA A 219 -10.42 -17.63 -17.42
N MET A 220 -9.26 -17.12 -17.84
CA MET A 220 -9.03 -16.69 -19.21
C MET A 220 -9.11 -17.83 -20.24
N ALA A 221 -8.90 -19.08 -19.86
CA ALA A 221 -9.15 -20.22 -20.75
C ALA A 221 -10.61 -20.23 -21.26
N GLN A 222 -11.56 -20.03 -20.35
CA GLN A 222 -12.99 -19.96 -20.70
C GLN A 222 -13.33 -18.67 -21.46
N VAL A 223 -12.75 -17.53 -21.04
CA VAL A 223 -12.96 -16.24 -21.71
C VAL A 223 -12.47 -16.29 -23.14
N GLN A 224 -11.23 -16.76 -23.39
CA GLN A 224 -10.64 -16.82 -24.73
C GLN A 224 -11.28 -17.87 -25.63
N ALA A 225 -11.84 -18.93 -25.07
CA ALA A 225 -12.64 -19.89 -25.85
C ALA A 225 -13.93 -19.25 -26.40
N ALA A 226 -14.57 -18.36 -25.62
CA ALA A 226 -15.78 -17.65 -26.04
C ALA A 226 -15.48 -16.35 -26.83
N ARG A 227 -14.37 -15.69 -26.53
CA ARG A 227 -13.95 -14.39 -27.07
C ARG A 227 -12.44 -14.37 -27.33
N PRO A 228 -11.98 -14.92 -28.44
CA PRO A 228 -10.55 -15.06 -28.77
C PRO A 228 -9.77 -13.72 -28.82
N GLU A 229 -10.47 -12.61 -29.08
CA GLU A 229 -9.87 -11.27 -29.12
C GLU A 229 -9.49 -10.74 -27.73
N VAL A 230 -10.05 -11.30 -26.65
CA VAL A 230 -9.75 -10.87 -25.29
C VAL A 230 -8.39 -11.42 -24.85
N ARG A 231 -7.49 -10.56 -24.50
CA ARG A 231 -6.14 -10.93 -24.06
C ARG A 231 -5.90 -10.61 -22.60
N LEU A 232 -5.02 -11.38 -21.96
CA LEU A 232 -4.54 -11.09 -20.60
C LEU A 232 -3.18 -10.40 -20.67
N VAL A 233 -3.05 -9.27 -19.98
CA VAL A 233 -1.77 -8.59 -19.76
C VAL A 233 -1.42 -8.65 -18.29
N VAL A 234 -0.24 -9.20 -17.98
CA VAL A 234 0.28 -9.39 -16.63
C VAL A 234 1.46 -8.47 -16.40
N ILE A 235 1.31 -7.52 -15.46
CA ILE A 235 2.38 -6.63 -15.01
C ILE A 235 2.79 -7.01 -13.61
N GLY A 236 4.07 -7.32 -13.43
CA GLY A 236 4.66 -7.65 -12.16
C GLY A 236 5.74 -8.70 -12.23
N GLU A 237 6.45 -8.85 -11.12
CA GLU A 237 7.51 -9.84 -10.93
C GLU A 237 7.24 -10.67 -9.68
N GLY A 238 7.90 -11.81 -9.59
CA GLY A 238 7.84 -12.66 -8.41
C GLY A 238 8.23 -14.10 -8.66
N PRO A 239 8.39 -14.89 -7.59
CA PRO A 239 8.92 -16.25 -7.67
C PRO A 239 8.02 -17.20 -8.48
N LEU A 240 6.73 -16.89 -8.66
CA LEU A 240 5.80 -17.75 -9.42
C LEU A 240 5.82 -17.48 -10.92
N ARG A 241 6.56 -16.47 -11.41
CA ARG A 241 6.56 -16.10 -12.84
C ARG A 241 6.80 -17.29 -13.79
N PRO A 242 7.84 -18.14 -13.60
CA PRO A 242 8.09 -19.24 -14.54
C PRO A 242 6.95 -20.26 -14.62
N SER A 243 6.30 -20.55 -13.49
CA SER A 243 5.16 -21.47 -13.42
C SER A 243 3.90 -20.86 -14.04
N LEU A 244 3.67 -19.56 -13.85
CA LEU A 244 2.54 -18.82 -14.42
C LEU A 244 2.65 -18.67 -15.94
N GLU A 245 3.84 -18.40 -16.46
CA GLU A 245 4.07 -18.38 -17.92
C GLU A 245 3.83 -19.75 -18.57
N ARG A 246 4.24 -20.85 -17.93
CA ARG A 246 3.89 -22.20 -18.39
C ARG A 246 2.39 -22.44 -18.38
N LEU A 247 1.72 -22.13 -17.26
CA LEU A 247 0.28 -22.27 -17.12
C LEU A 247 -0.48 -21.47 -18.20
N ALA A 248 -0.01 -20.25 -18.50
CA ALA A 248 -0.63 -19.41 -19.52
C ALA A 248 -0.48 -19.98 -20.92
N ARG A 249 0.70 -20.52 -21.29
CA ARG A 249 0.87 -21.20 -22.59
C ARG A 249 -0.09 -22.38 -22.80
N GLU A 250 -0.39 -23.09 -21.74
CA GLU A 250 -1.27 -24.28 -21.78
C GLU A 250 -2.76 -23.91 -21.78
N ASN A 251 -3.17 -22.84 -21.06
CA ASN A 251 -4.57 -22.57 -20.78
C ASN A 251 -5.09 -21.26 -21.40
N ALA A 252 -4.26 -20.25 -21.55
CA ALA A 252 -4.65 -18.92 -22.02
C ALA A 252 -3.55 -18.34 -22.91
N PRO A 253 -3.36 -18.87 -24.15
CA PRO A 253 -2.20 -18.52 -25.00
C PRO A 253 -2.14 -17.03 -25.39
N ASN A 254 -3.28 -16.33 -25.39
CA ASN A 254 -3.32 -14.89 -25.62
C ASN A 254 -3.01 -14.10 -24.32
N THR A 255 -1.87 -14.43 -23.68
CA THR A 255 -1.38 -13.80 -22.46
C THR A 255 0.00 -13.23 -22.65
N THR A 256 0.22 -11.99 -22.18
CA THR A 256 1.52 -11.30 -22.26
C THR A 256 2.01 -10.94 -20.86
N PHE A 257 3.22 -11.36 -20.49
CA PHE A 257 3.90 -10.98 -19.26
C PHE A 257 4.89 -9.85 -19.55
N LEU A 258 4.70 -8.69 -18.93
CA LEU A 258 5.49 -7.49 -19.18
C LEU A 258 6.61 -7.26 -18.16
N GLY A 259 6.64 -8.05 -17.07
CA GLY A 259 7.55 -7.81 -15.97
C GLY A 259 7.15 -6.61 -15.12
N ALA A 260 8.05 -6.16 -14.26
CA ALA A 260 7.86 -4.95 -13.49
C ALA A 260 7.82 -3.71 -14.40
N LYS A 261 6.95 -2.76 -14.08
CA LYS A 261 6.74 -1.53 -14.86
C LYS A 261 6.73 -0.31 -13.95
N SER A 262 7.06 0.85 -14.51
CA SER A 262 6.95 2.12 -13.80
C SER A 262 5.48 2.47 -13.49
N PRO A 263 5.21 3.32 -12.51
CA PRO A 263 3.85 3.80 -12.24
C PRO A 263 3.17 4.44 -13.47
N ASN A 264 3.93 5.18 -14.28
CA ASN A 264 3.43 5.75 -15.52
C ASN A 264 3.02 4.69 -16.54
N ASP A 265 3.85 3.64 -16.71
CA ASP A 265 3.50 2.53 -17.61
C ASP A 265 2.25 1.79 -17.12
N VAL A 266 2.16 1.50 -15.80
CA VAL A 266 0.99 0.86 -15.20
C VAL A 266 -0.26 1.71 -15.47
N ARG A 267 -0.20 3.03 -15.27
CA ARG A 267 -1.29 3.96 -15.57
C ARG A 267 -1.70 3.90 -17.05
N GLN A 268 -0.73 3.87 -17.98
CA GLN A 268 -1.02 3.75 -19.41
C GLN A 268 -1.74 2.43 -19.73
N TRP A 269 -1.30 1.31 -19.15
CA TRP A 269 -1.98 0.04 -19.31
C TRP A 269 -3.38 0.03 -18.71
N MET A 270 -3.55 0.63 -17.52
CA MET A 270 -4.88 0.82 -16.92
C MET A 270 -5.80 1.67 -17.80
N ASN A 271 -5.25 2.63 -18.55
CA ASN A 271 -6.05 3.46 -19.46
C ASN A 271 -6.50 2.71 -20.71
N ARG A 272 -5.72 1.73 -21.18
CA ARG A 272 -6.02 0.91 -22.37
C ARG A 272 -6.89 -0.31 -22.08
N ALA A 273 -6.79 -0.89 -20.89
CA ALA A 273 -7.50 -2.10 -20.53
C ALA A 273 -9.01 -1.88 -20.36
N SER A 274 -9.81 -2.96 -20.50
CA SER A 274 -11.26 -2.96 -20.28
C SER A 274 -11.66 -3.50 -18.92
N VAL A 275 -10.91 -4.45 -18.35
CA VAL A 275 -11.20 -5.07 -17.06
C VAL A 275 -9.91 -5.18 -16.26
N PHE A 276 -10.00 -4.89 -14.97
CA PHE A 276 -8.93 -5.15 -14.02
C PHE A 276 -9.23 -6.42 -13.22
N CYS A 277 -8.32 -7.40 -13.24
CA CYS A 277 -8.53 -8.67 -12.53
C CYS A 277 -7.31 -9.08 -11.72
N VAL A 278 -7.40 -8.96 -10.40
CA VAL A 278 -6.42 -9.48 -9.44
C VAL A 278 -7.19 -10.28 -8.39
N PRO A 279 -7.38 -11.60 -8.59
CA PRO A 279 -8.18 -12.45 -7.71
C PRO A 279 -7.38 -12.80 -6.44
N SER A 280 -7.17 -11.80 -5.59
CA SER A 280 -6.43 -11.96 -4.34
C SER A 280 -7.11 -12.95 -3.43
N LYS A 281 -6.33 -13.88 -2.84
CA LYS A 281 -6.79 -14.96 -1.99
C LYS A 281 -5.98 -15.09 -0.71
N THR A 282 -6.42 -15.93 0.18
CA THR A 282 -5.65 -16.34 1.35
C THR A 282 -4.50 -17.26 0.91
N ALA A 283 -3.25 -16.86 1.20
CA ALA A 283 -2.09 -17.69 0.96
C ALA A 283 -1.90 -18.74 2.06
N LYS A 284 -1.14 -19.80 1.78
CA LYS A 284 -0.88 -20.91 2.73
C LYS A 284 -0.24 -20.46 4.05
N ASN A 285 0.53 -19.38 4.01
CA ASN A 285 1.16 -18.77 5.19
C ASN A 285 0.22 -17.80 5.96
N GLY A 286 -1.05 -17.71 5.58
CA GLY A 286 -2.03 -16.78 6.14
C GLY A 286 -1.96 -15.36 5.59
N ASP A 287 -1.01 -15.02 4.70
CA ASP A 287 -0.94 -13.69 4.11
C ASP A 287 -2.18 -13.40 3.24
N GLN A 288 -2.82 -12.27 3.50
CA GLN A 288 -4.07 -11.84 2.86
C GLN A 288 -3.97 -10.39 2.40
N GLU A 289 -4.87 -9.99 1.51
CA GLU A 289 -4.95 -8.60 1.05
C GLU A 289 -5.52 -7.70 2.15
N GLY A 290 -4.74 -6.74 2.62
CA GLY A 290 -5.20 -5.83 3.66
C GLY A 290 -6.28 -4.86 3.18
N PHE A 291 -6.14 -4.35 1.96
CA PHE A 291 -7.09 -3.45 1.30
C PHE A 291 -6.95 -3.55 -0.23
N GLY A 292 -5.71 -3.42 -0.74
CA GLY A 292 -5.40 -3.51 -2.16
C GLY A 292 -5.55 -2.17 -2.90
N LEU A 293 -4.57 -1.27 -2.72
CA LEU A 293 -4.55 0.04 -3.39
C LEU A 293 -4.71 -0.07 -4.91
N VAL A 294 -4.17 -1.10 -5.51
CA VAL A 294 -4.25 -1.33 -6.96
C VAL A 294 -5.70 -1.42 -7.47
N PHE A 295 -6.64 -1.85 -6.62
CA PHE A 295 -8.08 -1.85 -6.97
C PHE A 295 -8.63 -0.42 -7.02
N THR A 296 -8.23 0.43 -6.09
CA THR A 296 -8.66 1.84 -6.10
C THR A 296 -7.97 2.61 -7.22
N GLU A 297 -6.72 2.32 -7.54
CA GLU A 297 -6.01 2.85 -8.71
C GLU A 297 -6.73 2.49 -10.02
N ALA A 298 -7.08 1.21 -10.21
CA ALA A 298 -7.84 0.75 -11.37
C ALA A 298 -9.21 1.43 -11.47
N GLN A 299 -9.97 1.52 -10.37
CA GLN A 299 -11.27 2.20 -10.35
C GLN A 299 -11.16 3.71 -10.63
N ALA A 300 -10.11 4.39 -10.14
CA ALA A 300 -9.85 5.80 -10.47
C ALA A 300 -9.60 6.00 -11.97
N MET A 301 -8.96 5.02 -12.63
CA MET A 301 -8.77 4.96 -14.08
C MET A 301 -10.01 4.48 -14.85
N GLY A 302 -11.15 4.31 -14.15
CA GLY A 302 -12.42 3.86 -14.76
C GLY A 302 -12.43 2.40 -15.17
N LEU A 303 -11.55 1.56 -14.62
CA LEU A 303 -11.56 0.11 -14.85
C LEU A 303 -12.48 -0.59 -13.86
N PRO A 304 -13.55 -1.29 -14.30
CA PRO A 304 -14.28 -2.23 -13.45
C PRO A 304 -13.36 -3.35 -12.97
N VAL A 305 -13.53 -3.72 -11.71
CA VAL A 305 -12.69 -4.72 -11.05
C VAL A 305 -13.41 -6.07 -11.00
N VAL A 306 -12.70 -7.17 -11.30
CA VAL A 306 -13.13 -8.53 -11.00
C VAL A 306 -12.12 -9.16 -10.06
N SER A 307 -12.58 -9.70 -8.92
CA SER A 307 -11.69 -10.26 -7.92
C SER A 307 -12.41 -11.33 -7.08
N PHE A 308 -11.67 -11.94 -6.15
CA PHE A 308 -12.27 -12.73 -5.09
C PHE A 308 -12.75 -11.84 -3.94
N ALA A 309 -13.85 -12.25 -3.30
CA ALA A 309 -14.37 -11.63 -2.07
C ALA A 309 -13.52 -12.08 -0.86
N SER A 310 -12.26 -11.67 -0.83
CA SER A 310 -11.26 -12.09 0.15
C SER A 310 -10.80 -10.93 1.02
N ALA A 311 -10.72 -11.15 2.32
CA ALA A 311 -10.12 -10.25 3.31
C ALA A 311 -10.58 -8.79 3.15
N GLY A 312 -9.67 -7.84 2.89
CA GLY A 312 -9.99 -6.42 2.71
C GLY A 312 -10.49 -6.03 1.32
N VAL A 313 -10.54 -6.96 0.35
CA VAL A 313 -10.97 -6.65 -1.04
C VAL A 313 -12.40 -6.10 -1.12
N PRO A 314 -13.42 -6.62 -0.37
CA PRO A 314 -14.78 -6.08 -0.40
C PRO A 314 -14.90 -4.63 0.09
N GLU A 315 -13.91 -4.12 0.79
CA GLU A 315 -13.87 -2.70 1.18
C GLU A 315 -13.31 -1.81 0.07
N ALA A 316 -12.41 -2.32 -0.76
CA ALA A 316 -11.88 -1.62 -1.93
C ALA A 316 -12.84 -1.67 -3.13
N VAL A 317 -13.54 -2.80 -3.33
CA VAL A 317 -14.45 -3.06 -4.46
C VAL A 317 -15.87 -3.27 -3.92
N ASN A 318 -16.82 -2.46 -4.39
CA ASN A 318 -18.23 -2.63 -4.06
C ASN A 318 -18.88 -3.58 -5.08
N ASP A 319 -19.18 -4.80 -4.65
CA ASP A 319 -19.72 -5.86 -5.49
C ASP A 319 -21.03 -5.46 -6.20
N GLY A 320 -21.12 -5.76 -7.51
CA GLY A 320 -22.24 -5.37 -8.37
C GLY A 320 -22.32 -3.87 -8.72
N VAL A 321 -21.49 -3.03 -8.10
CA VAL A 321 -21.52 -1.57 -8.26
C VAL A 321 -20.27 -1.04 -8.95
N THR A 322 -19.07 -1.32 -8.41
CA THR A 322 -17.79 -0.83 -8.97
C THR A 322 -17.00 -1.95 -9.66
N GLY A 323 -17.53 -3.15 -9.65
CA GLY A 323 -16.96 -4.37 -10.17
C GLY A 323 -17.70 -5.57 -9.61
N PHE A 324 -17.14 -6.76 -9.76
CA PHE A 324 -17.77 -8.01 -9.32
C PHE A 324 -16.80 -8.86 -8.49
N LEU A 325 -17.32 -9.36 -7.39
CA LEU A 325 -16.58 -10.23 -6.48
C LEU A 325 -17.20 -11.65 -6.50
N VAL A 326 -16.34 -12.65 -6.46
CA VAL A 326 -16.75 -14.06 -6.38
C VAL A 326 -16.02 -14.75 -5.23
N PRO A 327 -16.49 -15.89 -4.73
CA PRO A 327 -15.77 -16.67 -3.71
C PRO A 327 -14.33 -16.99 -4.13
N GLU A 328 -13.43 -17.15 -3.15
CA GLU A 328 -12.05 -17.61 -3.44
C GLU A 328 -12.10 -18.92 -4.25
N CYS A 329 -11.24 -19.01 -5.27
CA CYS A 329 -11.10 -20.14 -6.18
C CYS A 329 -12.30 -20.38 -7.14
N ASP A 330 -13.29 -19.47 -7.24
CA ASP A 330 -14.35 -19.56 -8.26
C ASP A 330 -13.85 -18.97 -9.61
N GLU A 331 -13.06 -19.75 -10.33
CA GLU A 331 -12.52 -19.36 -11.65
C GLU A 331 -13.62 -19.20 -12.70
N ALA A 332 -14.69 -20.00 -12.61
CA ALA A 332 -15.84 -19.90 -13.50
C ALA A 332 -16.60 -18.58 -13.28
N GLY A 333 -16.74 -18.14 -12.02
CA GLY A 333 -17.31 -16.85 -11.67
C GLY A 333 -16.47 -15.69 -12.17
N LEU A 334 -15.12 -15.77 -12.07
CA LEU A 334 -14.24 -14.79 -12.68
C LEU A 334 -14.46 -14.70 -14.18
N ALA A 335 -14.48 -15.85 -14.88
CA ALA A 335 -14.68 -15.92 -16.33
C ALA A 335 -16.03 -15.31 -16.76
N ARG A 336 -17.14 -15.67 -16.07
CA ARG A 336 -18.47 -15.07 -16.33
C ARG A 336 -18.46 -13.55 -16.21
N ASN A 337 -17.89 -13.02 -15.13
CA ASN A 337 -17.87 -11.57 -14.88
C ASN A 337 -16.95 -10.82 -15.85
N ILE A 338 -15.80 -11.39 -16.21
CA ILE A 338 -14.92 -10.84 -17.24
C ILE A 338 -15.64 -10.80 -18.59
N THR A 339 -16.29 -11.91 -18.99
CA THR A 339 -17.04 -11.99 -20.25
C THR A 339 -18.17 -10.97 -20.28
N MET A 340 -18.95 -10.84 -19.20
CA MET A 340 -20.02 -9.88 -19.08
C MET A 340 -19.50 -8.44 -19.26
N LEU A 341 -18.45 -8.05 -18.53
CA LEU A 341 -17.87 -6.69 -18.61
C LEU A 341 -17.26 -6.38 -19.98
N THR A 342 -16.73 -7.39 -20.68
CA THR A 342 -16.18 -7.20 -22.02
C THR A 342 -17.24 -7.25 -23.14
N SER A 343 -18.47 -7.72 -22.85
CA SER A 343 -19.55 -7.87 -23.82
C SER A 343 -20.68 -6.84 -23.68
N ASP A 344 -20.88 -6.29 -22.47
CA ASP A 344 -21.95 -5.36 -22.17
C ASP A 344 -21.42 -3.95 -21.84
N PRO A 345 -21.48 -3.01 -22.81
CA PRO A 345 -21.01 -1.65 -22.58
C PRO A 345 -21.81 -0.89 -21.50
N GLN A 346 -23.08 -1.24 -21.28
CA GLN A 346 -23.92 -0.53 -20.28
C GLN A 346 -23.49 -0.90 -18.86
N ILE A 347 -23.29 -2.19 -18.61
CA ILE A 347 -22.77 -2.68 -17.33
C ILE A 347 -21.37 -2.10 -17.09
N TRP A 348 -20.51 -2.13 -18.12
CA TRP A 348 -19.16 -1.58 -18.05
C TRP A 348 -19.17 -0.10 -17.66
N GLN A 349 -19.94 0.74 -18.38
CA GLN A 349 -20.03 2.19 -18.13
C GLN A 349 -20.54 2.50 -16.72
N ARG A 350 -21.56 1.78 -16.26
CA ARG A 350 -22.11 1.92 -14.90
C ARG A 350 -21.04 1.63 -13.84
N CYS A 351 -20.34 0.52 -13.96
CA CYS A 351 -19.28 0.16 -12.99
C CYS A 351 -18.10 1.14 -13.04
N SER A 352 -17.71 1.57 -14.24
CA SER A 352 -16.64 2.55 -14.44
C SER A 352 -16.97 3.88 -13.77
N ALA A 353 -18.13 4.46 -14.03
CA ALA A 353 -18.56 5.71 -13.44
C ALA A 353 -18.68 5.64 -11.91
N ALA A 354 -19.26 4.55 -11.40
CA ALA A 354 -19.37 4.31 -9.96
C ALA A 354 -18.00 4.18 -9.29
N GLY A 355 -17.05 3.48 -9.93
CA GLY A 355 -15.68 3.32 -9.44
C GLY A 355 -14.95 4.66 -9.31
N ILE A 356 -14.95 5.46 -10.37
CA ILE A 356 -14.35 6.82 -10.37
C ILE A 356 -14.95 7.68 -9.24
N SER A 357 -16.28 7.73 -9.16
CA SER A 357 -16.98 8.53 -8.15
C SER A 357 -16.63 8.11 -6.74
N ARG A 358 -16.62 6.80 -6.47
CA ARG A 358 -16.32 6.25 -5.16
C ARG A 358 -14.88 6.55 -4.74
N VAL A 359 -13.90 6.36 -5.61
CA VAL A 359 -12.50 6.61 -5.27
C VAL A 359 -12.26 8.10 -5.00
N ARG A 360 -12.78 8.98 -5.82
CA ARG A 360 -12.66 10.44 -5.61
C ARG A 360 -13.30 10.90 -4.30
N SER A 361 -14.44 10.31 -3.91
CA SER A 361 -15.15 10.70 -2.69
C SER A 361 -14.58 10.07 -1.42
N GLN A 362 -14.05 8.84 -1.49
CA GLN A 362 -13.67 8.06 -0.31
C GLN A 362 -12.17 7.82 -0.17
N PHE A 363 -11.45 7.64 -1.29
CA PHE A 363 -10.05 7.20 -1.28
C PHE A 363 -9.10 8.21 -1.93
N ASN A 364 -9.51 9.47 -2.06
CA ASN A 364 -8.63 10.55 -2.51
C ASN A 364 -7.52 10.81 -1.48
N LEU A 365 -6.30 11.02 -1.95
CA LEU A 365 -5.11 11.20 -1.10
C LEU A 365 -5.24 12.38 -0.14
N GLN A 366 -5.66 13.53 -0.63
CA GLN A 366 -5.76 14.75 0.19
C GLN A 366 -6.81 14.58 1.30
N LYS A 367 -7.94 13.94 0.98
CA LYS A 367 -9.00 13.66 1.97
C LYS A 367 -8.49 12.70 3.04
N GLN A 368 -7.89 11.58 2.64
CA GLN A 368 -7.38 10.60 3.60
C GLN A 368 -6.22 11.14 4.43
N THR A 369 -5.36 11.97 3.84
CA THR A 369 -4.29 12.63 4.58
C THR A 369 -4.84 13.64 5.57
N GLY A 370 -5.88 14.42 5.23
CA GLY A 370 -6.56 15.31 6.19
C GLY A 370 -7.11 14.55 7.41
N LEU A 371 -7.79 13.40 7.18
CA LEU A 371 -8.23 12.52 8.28
C LEU A 371 -7.06 11.98 9.12
N LEU A 372 -5.92 11.71 8.50
CA LEU A 372 -4.71 11.32 9.24
C LEU A 372 -4.19 12.46 10.12
N GLU A 373 -4.22 13.70 9.62
CA GLU A 373 -3.80 14.89 10.40
C GLU A 373 -4.75 15.15 11.57
N GLU A 374 -6.05 14.88 11.44
CA GLU A 374 -7.01 14.91 12.55
C GLU A 374 -6.62 13.88 13.64
N ILE A 375 -6.21 12.67 13.25
CA ILE A 375 -5.72 11.66 14.19
C ILE A 375 -4.43 12.14 14.87
N TYR A 376 -3.48 12.70 14.12
CA TYR A 376 -2.25 13.27 14.70
C TYR A 376 -2.57 14.39 15.71
N ALA A 377 -3.46 15.31 15.33
CA ALA A 377 -3.90 16.40 16.18
C ALA A 377 -4.53 15.91 17.48
N SER A 378 -5.37 14.86 17.40
CA SER A 378 -6.00 14.24 18.59
C SER A 378 -4.99 13.62 19.56
N ILE A 379 -3.85 13.16 19.05
CA ILE A 379 -2.78 12.55 19.86
C ILE A 379 -1.86 13.61 20.47
N THR A 380 -1.56 14.67 19.70
CA THR A 380 -0.56 15.68 20.06
C THR A 380 -1.13 16.91 20.74
N GLY A 381 -2.45 17.10 20.67
CA GLY A 381 -3.10 18.36 21.10
C GLY A 381 -2.82 19.54 20.17
N THR A 382 -2.31 19.29 18.96
CA THR A 382 -2.00 20.33 17.97
C THR A 382 -3.30 20.87 17.35
N ALA A 383 -3.42 22.19 17.25
CA ALA A 383 -4.51 22.80 16.48
C ALA A 383 -4.21 22.68 14.97
N LEU A 384 -5.19 22.23 14.20
CA LEU A 384 -5.09 22.19 12.73
C LEU A 384 -5.37 23.59 12.17
N GLY A 385 -4.60 24.01 11.17
CA GLY A 385 -4.90 25.21 10.39
C GLY A 385 -6.19 24.99 9.62
N GLY A 386 -7.21 25.82 9.84
CA GLY A 386 -8.51 25.70 9.16
C GLY A 386 -8.37 25.63 7.64
N ALA A 387 -9.28 24.91 7.00
CA ALA A 387 -9.29 24.53 5.59
C ALA A 387 -9.40 25.71 4.59
N ASN A 388 -8.46 26.67 4.60
CA ASN A 388 -8.36 27.80 3.67
C ASN A 388 -6.97 27.87 3.01
N GLY A 389 -6.63 26.85 2.24
CA GLY A 389 -5.42 26.87 1.41
C GLY A 389 -5.68 26.08 0.13
N SER A 390 -5.74 26.77 -1.01
CA SER A 390 -5.77 26.14 -2.34
C SER A 390 -4.58 25.18 -2.49
N PRO A 391 -4.76 24.04 -3.18
CA PRO A 391 -3.71 23.05 -3.36
C PRO A 391 -2.54 23.67 -4.12
N LYS A 392 -1.35 23.66 -3.53
CA LYS A 392 -0.13 23.86 -4.31
C LYS A 392 0.05 22.60 -5.17
N THR A 393 -0.07 22.77 -6.47
CA THR A 393 0.30 21.77 -7.47
C THR A 393 1.70 21.24 -7.16
N ALA A 394 1.79 19.93 -6.92
CA ALA A 394 3.08 19.25 -6.82
C ALA A 394 3.82 19.46 -8.15
N ARG A 395 4.99 20.08 -8.10
CA ARG A 395 5.88 20.19 -9.26
C ARG A 395 6.29 18.77 -9.64
N GLU A 396 6.18 18.48 -10.93
CA GLU A 396 6.74 17.29 -11.55
C GLU A 396 8.24 17.20 -11.20
N THR A 397 8.59 16.30 -10.31
CA THR A 397 9.96 15.83 -10.20
C THR A 397 10.06 14.62 -11.13
N GLU A 398 10.81 14.78 -12.22
CA GLU A 398 11.31 13.68 -13.04
C GLU A 398 12.17 12.77 -12.16
N ASP A 399 11.57 11.76 -11.56
CA ASP A 399 12.27 10.74 -10.81
C ASP A 399 12.29 9.43 -11.59
N SER A 400 13.48 8.88 -11.71
CA SER A 400 13.78 7.58 -12.34
C SER A 400 12.80 6.48 -11.94
N PRO A 401 12.44 5.57 -12.85
CA PRO A 401 11.41 4.58 -12.63
C PRO A 401 11.85 3.54 -11.61
N VAL A 402 11.32 3.63 -10.41
CA VAL A 402 11.35 2.52 -9.47
C VAL A 402 10.07 1.72 -9.67
N ALA A 403 10.23 0.47 -10.07
CA ALA A 403 9.12 -0.44 -10.34
C ALA A 403 8.21 -0.59 -9.13
N LEU A 404 6.90 -0.33 -9.33
CA LEU A 404 5.85 -0.83 -8.47
C LEU A 404 5.74 -2.35 -8.69
N VAL A 405 6.36 -3.17 -7.82
CA VAL A 405 5.90 -4.55 -7.53
C VAL A 405 6.67 -5.13 -6.34
#